data_fdfcb994ecf64802624d161c9b244b6a
#
_entry.id   fdfcb994ecf64802624d161c9b244b6a
#
_cell.length_a   1.000
_cell.length_b   1.000
_cell.length_c   1.000
_cell.angle_alpha   90.00
_cell.angle_beta   90.00
_cell.angle_gamma   90.00
#
_symmetry.space_group_name_H-M   'P 1'
#
loop_
_entity.id
_entity.type
_entity.pdbx_description
1 polymer ?
#
loop_
_entity_poly.entity_id
_entity_poly.type
_entity_poly.pdbx_seq_one_letter_code
_entity_poly.pdbx_strand_id
1 'polypeptide(L)'
;MKTGELMVREGLIRLDDIDTVLAIQKKRQAAASLEKNRLFGMILCDLNLVTPLDNYCVLHKYKKLMSIESALVSKKMLSRDLVQKILKESRLEGIPFISSLITKKCVSPSAMQTLLFDLFHIPFRSISDFMFNDRDREALVKVLDKAASLEKRSLPLVIKNNTLLFGITDPENILFLQKLNDRFPQYRFKAMFIPFSGFTWFHRIIYDGLGALPAKKPPDLSLLLNFKISIQDPEKETEAVLSLYRRYEQLRILTEHPGSGNFEKEFMEFIVFHHRALTAKYQSRSIEFSLQRDETGVKVIAFPEK
;
A
#
# COMPACT_ATOMS: atom_id res chain seq x y z
N MET A 1 -2.09 31.94 11.10
CA MET A 1 -0.89 31.62 10.27
C MET A 1 -1.27 30.69 9.13
N LYS A 2 -0.76 30.94 7.93
CA LYS A 2 -0.93 30.07 6.74
C LYS A 2 0.04 28.90 6.81
N THR A 3 -0.21 27.84 6.05
CA THR A 3 0.63 26.62 6.06
C THR A 3 2.12 26.93 5.76
N GLY A 4 2.39 27.79 4.77
CA GLY A 4 3.78 28.19 4.44
C GLY A 4 4.51 28.86 5.61
N GLU A 5 3.86 29.78 6.30
CA GLU A 5 4.41 30.45 7.50
C GLU A 5 4.74 29.46 8.62
N LEU A 6 3.92 28.40 8.76
CA LEU A 6 4.16 27.33 9.74
C LEU A 6 5.40 26.52 9.38
N MET A 7 5.58 26.19 8.09
CA MET A 7 6.73 25.44 7.60
C MET A 7 8.04 26.22 7.76
N VAL A 8 8.01 27.53 7.53
CA VAL A 8 9.17 28.42 7.80
C VAL A 8 9.48 28.47 9.29
N ARG A 9 8.46 28.61 10.14
CA ARG A 9 8.62 28.62 11.61
C ARG A 9 9.25 27.33 12.14
N GLU A 10 8.94 26.17 11.53
CA GLU A 10 9.54 24.88 11.87
C GLU A 10 10.91 24.66 11.19
N GLY A 11 11.41 25.63 10.43
CA GLY A 11 12.71 25.56 9.75
C GLY A 11 12.77 24.57 8.59
N LEU A 12 11.63 24.14 8.06
CA LEU A 12 11.55 23.14 6.99
C LEU A 12 11.72 23.74 5.59
N ILE A 13 11.34 25.02 5.41
CA ILE A 13 11.47 25.76 4.17
C ILE A 13 11.94 27.20 4.45
N ARG A 14 12.42 27.88 3.41
CA ARG A 14 12.78 29.29 3.44
C ARG A 14 11.57 30.16 3.08
N LEU A 15 11.67 31.45 3.38
CA LEU A 15 10.60 32.39 3.07
C LEU A 15 10.35 32.48 1.56
N ASP A 16 11.42 32.47 0.75
CA ASP A 16 11.37 32.55 -0.73
C ASP A 16 10.67 31.33 -1.35
N ASP A 17 10.69 30.19 -0.67
CA ASP A 17 9.98 28.97 -1.14
C ASP A 17 8.47 29.18 -1.14
N ILE A 18 7.95 30.04 -0.23
CA ILE A 18 6.50 30.36 -0.17
C ILE A 18 6.05 30.99 -1.48
N ASP A 19 6.78 31.98 -1.98
CA ASP A 19 6.43 32.70 -3.22
C ASP A 19 6.48 31.76 -4.43
N THR A 20 7.49 30.91 -4.48
CA THR A 20 7.64 29.89 -5.52
C THR A 20 6.43 28.93 -5.53
N VAL A 21 6.03 28.40 -4.38
CA VAL A 21 4.89 27.47 -4.25
C VAL A 21 3.58 28.18 -4.59
N LEU A 22 3.38 29.42 -4.15
CA LEU A 22 2.18 30.20 -4.47
C LEU A 22 2.08 30.50 -5.97
N ALA A 23 3.19 30.80 -6.65
CA ALA A 23 3.21 30.99 -8.10
C ALA A 23 2.80 29.69 -8.83
N ILE A 24 3.33 28.53 -8.41
CA ILE A 24 2.95 27.23 -8.96
C ILE A 24 1.48 26.94 -8.70
N GLN A 25 0.97 27.21 -7.50
CA GLN A 25 -0.42 27.00 -7.15
C GLN A 25 -1.36 27.84 -8.03
N LYS A 26 -1.06 29.13 -8.23
CA LYS A 26 -1.81 30.03 -9.13
C LYS A 26 -1.79 29.52 -10.57
N LYS A 27 -0.62 29.09 -11.07
CA LYS A 27 -0.46 28.55 -12.43
C LYS A 27 -1.30 27.26 -12.62
N ARG A 28 -1.31 26.37 -11.65
CA ARG A 28 -2.12 25.15 -11.68
C ARG A 28 -3.61 25.42 -11.58
N GLN A 29 -4.03 26.43 -10.80
CA GLN A 29 -5.43 26.87 -10.72
C GLN A 29 -5.95 27.46 -12.04
N ALA A 30 -5.09 28.15 -12.78
CA ALA A 30 -5.41 28.71 -14.08
C ALA A 30 -5.48 27.67 -15.20
N ALA A 31 -4.73 26.56 -15.06
CA ALA A 31 -4.77 25.45 -16.01
C ALA A 31 -6.06 24.65 -15.87
N ALA A 32 -6.68 24.21 -16.97
CA ALA A 32 -7.89 23.37 -17.00
C ALA A 32 -7.57 21.90 -16.60
N SER A 33 -6.69 21.67 -15.64
CA SER A 33 -6.22 20.35 -15.23
C SER A 33 -6.96 19.84 -13.99
N LEU A 34 -7.00 18.52 -13.82
CA LEU A 34 -7.51 17.82 -12.62
C LEU A 34 -6.78 18.21 -11.32
N GLU A 35 -5.65 18.92 -11.45
CA GLU A 35 -4.79 19.32 -10.32
C GLU A 35 -5.16 20.69 -9.71
N LYS A 36 -6.30 21.29 -10.11
CA LYS A 36 -6.75 22.63 -9.69
C LYS A 36 -6.73 22.89 -8.18
N ASN A 37 -6.92 21.86 -7.38
CA ASN A 37 -7.15 22.00 -5.94
C ASN A 37 -6.00 21.44 -5.07
N ARG A 38 -4.78 21.32 -5.61
CA ARG A 38 -3.67 20.84 -4.77
C ARG A 38 -3.35 21.83 -3.65
N LEU A 39 -3.33 21.29 -2.44
CA LEU A 39 -3.01 22.05 -1.23
C LEU A 39 -1.54 22.47 -1.24
N PHE A 40 -1.23 23.60 -0.60
CA PHE A 40 0.11 24.17 -0.51
C PHE A 40 1.15 23.14 -0.03
N GLY A 41 0.85 22.40 1.05
CA GLY A 41 1.75 21.36 1.58
C GLY A 41 2.02 20.21 0.61
N MET A 42 1.06 19.86 -0.24
CA MET A 42 1.27 18.85 -1.28
C MET A 42 2.23 19.32 -2.36
N ILE A 43 2.16 20.60 -2.75
CA ILE A 43 3.09 21.19 -3.73
C ILE A 43 4.52 21.20 -3.15
N LEU A 44 4.68 21.49 -1.86
CA LEU A 44 5.96 21.35 -1.18
C LEU A 44 6.53 19.93 -1.25
N CYS A 45 5.68 18.92 -1.05
CA CYS A 45 6.08 17.51 -1.18
C CYS A 45 6.45 17.14 -2.63
N ASP A 46 5.68 17.61 -3.62
CA ASP A 46 5.99 17.42 -5.06
C ASP A 46 7.34 18.00 -5.45
N LEU A 47 7.70 19.14 -4.87
CA LEU A 47 8.98 19.82 -5.09
C LEU A 47 10.12 19.22 -4.25
N ASN A 48 9.86 18.21 -3.44
CA ASN A 48 10.80 17.63 -2.47
C ASN A 48 11.41 18.65 -1.48
N LEU A 49 10.71 19.75 -1.21
CA LEU A 49 11.11 20.74 -0.21
C LEU A 49 10.83 20.24 1.21
N VAL A 50 9.75 19.46 1.39
CA VAL A 50 9.43 18.76 2.63
C VAL A 50 9.03 17.32 2.34
N THR A 51 9.16 16.43 3.33
CA THR A 51 8.61 15.07 3.20
C THR A 51 7.12 15.06 3.56
N PRO A 52 6.35 14.05 3.10
CA PRO A 52 4.98 13.86 3.56
C PRO A 52 4.87 13.70 5.08
N LEU A 53 5.88 13.12 5.74
CA LEU A 53 5.93 13.00 7.20
C LEU A 53 6.05 14.37 7.86
N ASP A 54 6.98 15.21 7.40
CA ASP A 54 7.16 16.57 7.93
C ASP A 54 5.90 17.41 7.75
N ASN A 55 5.31 17.37 6.55
CA ASN A 55 4.06 18.07 6.24
C ASN A 55 2.93 17.64 7.20
N TYR A 56 2.76 16.33 7.41
CA TYR A 56 1.78 15.80 8.35
C TYR A 56 2.04 16.31 9.76
N CYS A 57 3.27 16.20 10.25
CA CYS A 57 3.63 16.59 11.63
C CYS A 57 3.38 18.07 11.90
N VAL A 58 3.74 18.95 10.97
CA VAL A 58 3.47 20.38 11.10
C VAL A 58 1.96 20.65 11.11
N LEU A 59 1.21 20.11 10.15
CA LEU A 59 -0.24 20.32 10.10
C LEU A 59 -0.94 19.77 11.36
N HIS A 60 -0.49 18.63 11.86
CA HIS A 60 -1.01 18.04 13.11
C HIS A 60 -0.70 18.93 14.33
N LYS A 61 0.56 19.37 14.49
CA LYS A 61 1.03 20.24 15.58
C LYS A 61 0.19 21.52 15.69
N TYR A 62 -0.17 22.10 14.55
CA TYR A 62 -0.96 23.34 14.48
C TYR A 62 -2.46 23.12 14.28
N LYS A 63 -2.96 21.89 14.45
CA LYS A 63 -4.38 21.52 14.33
C LYS A 63 -5.02 21.93 12.99
N LYS A 64 -4.26 21.83 11.90
CA LYS A 64 -4.69 22.14 10.54
C LYS A 64 -4.94 20.91 9.69
N LEU A 65 -4.70 19.74 10.25
CA LEU A 65 -4.91 18.49 9.56
C LEU A 65 -6.40 18.17 9.49
N MET A 66 -6.88 17.88 8.30
CA MET A 66 -8.23 17.36 8.11
C MET A 66 -8.26 15.89 8.48
N SER A 67 -9.20 15.46 9.34
CA SER A 67 -9.36 14.04 9.66
C SER A 67 -10.00 13.28 8.50
N ILE A 68 -9.77 11.96 8.45
CA ILE A 68 -10.38 11.09 7.43
C ILE A 68 -11.91 11.16 7.52
N GLU A 69 -12.46 11.15 8.75
CA GLU A 69 -13.90 11.24 9.00
C GLU A 69 -14.49 12.52 8.39
N SER A 70 -13.84 13.64 8.65
CA SER A 70 -14.27 14.94 8.11
C SER A 70 -14.16 14.98 6.59
N ALA A 71 -13.12 14.39 6.02
CA ALA A 71 -12.92 14.32 4.58
C ALA A 71 -13.96 13.44 3.89
N LEU A 72 -14.30 12.28 4.47
CA LEU A 72 -15.34 11.39 3.94
C LEU A 72 -16.71 12.07 3.87
N VAL A 73 -17.06 12.85 4.90
CA VAL A 73 -18.31 13.58 4.95
C VAL A 73 -18.29 14.79 4.01
N SER A 74 -17.24 15.59 4.01
CA SER A 74 -17.13 16.80 3.18
C SER A 74 -17.09 16.48 1.69
N LYS A 75 -16.45 15.37 1.30
CA LYS A 75 -16.45 14.86 -0.09
C LYS A 75 -17.72 14.08 -0.45
N LYS A 76 -18.73 14.02 0.46
CA LYS A 76 -20.01 13.30 0.28
C LYS A 76 -19.82 11.81 -0.06
N MET A 77 -18.72 11.20 0.39
CA MET A 77 -18.47 9.78 0.20
C MET A 77 -19.33 8.94 1.15
N LEU A 78 -19.50 9.39 2.39
CA LEU A 78 -20.32 8.74 3.41
C LEU A 78 -21.12 9.77 4.21
N SER A 79 -22.25 9.35 4.78
CA SER A 79 -23.02 10.18 5.73
C SER A 79 -22.28 10.25 7.07
N ARG A 80 -22.52 11.32 7.83
CA ARG A 80 -21.93 11.51 9.16
C ARG A 80 -22.29 10.36 10.11
N ASP A 81 -23.53 9.91 10.09
CA ASP A 81 -24.02 8.84 10.97
C ASP A 81 -23.32 7.51 10.67
N LEU A 82 -23.13 7.18 9.39
CA LEU A 82 -22.44 5.98 8.99
C LEU A 82 -20.95 6.01 9.39
N VAL A 83 -20.29 7.16 9.22
CA VAL A 83 -18.90 7.37 9.66
C VAL A 83 -18.79 7.14 11.16
N GLN A 84 -19.66 7.73 11.98
CA GLN A 84 -19.65 7.57 13.44
C GLN A 84 -19.94 6.13 13.86
N LYS A 85 -20.88 5.46 13.20
CA LYS A 85 -21.18 4.05 13.43
C LYS A 85 -19.95 3.18 13.20
N ILE A 86 -19.31 3.29 12.02
CA ILE A 86 -18.13 2.48 11.69
C ILE A 86 -16.95 2.80 12.60
N LEU A 87 -16.76 4.08 12.98
CA LEU A 87 -15.71 4.47 13.91
C LEU A 87 -15.89 3.82 15.29
N LYS A 88 -17.14 3.76 15.79
CA LYS A 88 -17.46 3.07 17.04
C LYS A 88 -17.21 1.55 16.93
N GLU A 89 -17.68 0.94 15.87
CA GLU A 89 -17.48 -0.49 15.61
C GLU A 89 -15.99 -0.84 15.48
N SER A 90 -15.22 -0.07 14.72
CA SER A 90 -13.78 -0.29 14.53
C SER A 90 -13.01 -0.26 15.85
N ARG A 91 -13.40 0.63 16.79
CA ARG A 91 -12.80 0.69 18.13
C ARG A 91 -13.14 -0.53 18.96
N LEU A 92 -14.38 -1.02 18.90
CA LEU A 92 -14.81 -2.23 19.61
C LEU A 92 -14.14 -3.48 19.06
N GLU A 93 -13.99 -3.58 17.75
CA GLU A 93 -13.35 -4.70 17.06
C GLU A 93 -11.80 -4.62 17.14
N GLY A 94 -11.23 -3.52 17.58
CA GLY A 94 -9.78 -3.29 17.59
C GLY A 94 -9.16 -3.23 16.20
N ILE A 95 -9.97 -2.97 15.15
CA ILE A 95 -9.53 -2.88 13.76
C ILE A 95 -9.36 -1.41 13.37
N PRO A 96 -8.28 -1.03 12.64
CA PRO A 96 -8.10 0.33 12.14
C PRO A 96 -9.32 0.81 11.33
N PHE A 97 -9.70 2.09 11.51
CA PHE A 97 -10.88 2.67 10.88
C PHE A 97 -10.85 2.56 9.34
N ILE A 98 -9.69 2.82 8.72
CA ILE A 98 -9.48 2.67 7.27
C ILE A 98 -9.78 1.23 6.82
N SER A 99 -9.27 0.26 7.56
CA SER A 99 -9.47 -1.16 7.24
C SER A 99 -10.93 -1.59 7.43
N SER A 100 -11.59 -1.09 8.47
CA SER A 100 -13.03 -1.34 8.68
C SER A 100 -13.89 -0.81 7.54
N LEU A 101 -13.58 0.40 7.03
CA LEU A 101 -14.28 0.99 5.88
C LEU A 101 -14.16 0.12 4.62
N ILE A 102 -12.98 -0.41 4.35
CA ILE A 102 -12.70 -1.26 3.19
C ILE A 102 -13.35 -2.64 3.36
N THR A 103 -13.16 -3.28 4.51
CA THR A 103 -13.68 -4.63 4.79
C THR A 103 -15.21 -4.65 4.76
N LYS A 104 -15.87 -3.62 5.31
CA LYS A 104 -17.33 -3.44 5.26
C LYS A 104 -17.84 -2.93 3.91
N LYS A 105 -16.96 -2.80 2.91
CA LYS A 105 -17.27 -2.32 1.55
C LYS A 105 -17.94 -0.94 1.50
N CYS A 106 -17.73 -0.11 2.52
CA CYS A 106 -18.27 1.25 2.57
C CYS A 106 -17.49 2.20 1.66
N VAL A 107 -16.17 1.94 1.47
CA VAL A 107 -15.30 2.66 0.56
C VAL A 107 -14.47 1.64 -0.21
N SER A 108 -14.35 1.81 -1.52
CA SER A 108 -13.49 0.94 -2.32
C SER A 108 -12.00 1.21 -2.03
N PRO A 109 -11.11 0.21 -2.20
CA PRO A 109 -9.67 0.43 -2.01
C PRO A 109 -9.11 1.57 -2.87
N SER A 110 -9.56 1.72 -4.11
CA SER A 110 -9.14 2.80 -5.01
C SER A 110 -9.60 4.18 -4.54
N ALA A 111 -10.85 4.30 -4.07
CA ALA A 111 -11.36 5.55 -3.52
C ALA A 111 -10.63 5.92 -2.22
N MET A 112 -10.30 4.93 -1.38
CA MET A 112 -9.50 5.13 -0.17
C MET A 112 -8.07 5.57 -0.51
N GLN A 113 -7.45 4.96 -1.52
CA GLN A 113 -6.13 5.36 -2.00
C GLN A 113 -6.10 6.83 -2.44
N THR A 114 -7.08 7.26 -3.23
CA THR A 114 -7.22 8.66 -3.67
C THR A 114 -7.39 9.58 -2.47
N LEU A 115 -8.29 9.23 -1.54
CA LEU A 115 -8.56 10.03 -0.34
C LEU A 115 -7.31 10.22 0.53
N LEU A 116 -6.60 9.14 0.83
CA LEU A 116 -5.41 9.19 1.68
C LEU A 116 -4.25 9.94 1.01
N PHE A 117 -4.11 9.78 -0.31
CA PHE A 117 -3.11 10.52 -1.06
C PHE A 117 -3.44 12.01 -1.11
N ASP A 118 -4.71 12.37 -1.33
CA ASP A 118 -5.18 13.77 -1.29
C ASP A 118 -4.98 14.43 0.07
N LEU A 119 -5.14 13.68 1.17
CA LEU A 119 -5.01 14.23 2.52
C LEU A 119 -3.57 14.32 3.01
N PHE A 120 -2.78 13.27 2.78
CA PHE A 120 -1.51 13.07 3.45
C PHE A 120 -0.32 12.99 2.50
N HIS A 121 -0.54 12.91 1.19
CA HIS A 121 0.50 12.66 0.18
C HIS A 121 1.28 11.36 0.42
N ILE A 122 0.65 10.41 1.10
CA ILE A 122 1.17 9.08 1.40
C ILE A 122 0.35 8.06 0.62
N PRO A 123 0.98 7.20 -0.19
CA PRO A 123 0.26 6.21 -0.98
C PRO A 123 -0.38 5.14 -0.08
N PHE A 124 -1.54 4.62 -0.49
CA PHE A 124 -2.12 3.40 0.05
C PHE A 124 -1.83 2.27 -0.95
N ARG A 125 -1.27 1.17 -0.47
CA ARG A 125 -0.95 0.02 -1.30
C ARG A 125 -1.40 -1.27 -0.63
N SER A 126 -1.95 -2.18 -1.42
CA SER A 126 -2.00 -3.59 -1.03
C SER A 126 -0.57 -4.12 -0.96
N ILE A 127 -0.25 -4.88 0.08
CA ILE A 127 1.07 -5.49 0.23
C ILE A 127 1.19 -6.77 -0.61
N SER A 128 0.12 -7.21 -1.27
CA SER A 128 0.13 -8.41 -2.12
C SER A 128 1.25 -8.39 -3.17
N ASP A 129 1.64 -7.20 -3.62
CA ASP A 129 2.68 -7.01 -4.64
C ASP A 129 4.07 -6.72 -4.04
N PHE A 130 4.21 -6.82 -2.71
CA PHE A 130 5.45 -6.48 -2.02
C PHE A 130 6.27 -7.75 -1.78
N MET A 131 7.44 -7.82 -2.40
CA MET A 131 8.39 -8.91 -2.19
C MET A 131 9.25 -8.59 -0.97
N PHE A 132 9.09 -9.37 0.10
CA PHE A 132 9.95 -9.28 1.27
C PHE A 132 11.29 -9.95 0.99
N ASN A 133 12.39 -9.23 1.29
CA ASN A 133 13.73 -9.79 1.19
C ASN A 133 14.21 -10.24 2.58
N ASP A 134 14.37 -11.54 2.76
CA ASP A 134 14.83 -12.14 4.03
C ASP A 134 16.21 -11.59 4.49
N ARG A 135 17.06 -11.16 3.54
CA ARG A 135 18.39 -10.61 3.86
C ARG A 135 18.31 -9.30 4.67
N ASP A 136 17.22 -8.54 4.51
CA ASP A 136 17.05 -7.26 5.20
C ASP A 136 16.39 -7.42 6.58
N ARG A 137 15.88 -8.62 6.89
CA ARG A 137 15.08 -8.91 8.10
C ARG A 137 15.76 -8.48 9.39
N GLU A 138 17.03 -8.85 9.58
CA GLU A 138 17.75 -8.50 10.81
C GLU A 138 17.91 -6.99 10.99
N ALA A 139 18.16 -6.27 9.89
CA ALA A 139 18.26 -4.82 9.90
C ALA A 139 16.90 -4.16 10.21
N LEU A 140 15.81 -4.68 9.65
CA LEU A 140 14.45 -4.19 9.89
C LEU A 140 14.02 -4.38 11.35
N VAL A 141 14.27 -5.56 11.93
CA VAL A 141 13.94 -5.88 13.33
C VAL A 141 14.75 -5.01 14.32
N LYS A 142 15.99 -4.61 13.98
CA LYS A 142 16.78 -3.69 14.81
C LYS A 142 16.22 -2.26 14.83
N VAL A 143 15.54 -1.84 13.77
CA VAL A 143 14.92 -0.51 13.72
C VAL A 143 13.66 -0.43 14.56
N LEU A 144 12.84 -1.47 14.51
CA LEU A 144 11.58 -1.54 15.25
C LEU A 144 11.39 -2.97 15.77
N ASP A 145 11.29 -3.13 17.07
CA ASP A 145 11.04 -4.43 17.70
C ASP A 145 9.60 -4.91 17.51
N LYS A 146 9.37 -6.20 17.76
CA LYS A 146 8.08 -6.87 17.57
C LYS A 146 6.94 -6.22 18.36
N ALA A 147 7.19 -5.90 19.64
CA ALA A 147 6.17 -5.37 20.53
C ALA A 147 5.76 -3.94 20.13
N ALA A 148 6.74 -3.07 19.86
CA ALA A 148 6.49 -1.71 19.38
C ALA A 148 5.83 -1.71 18.00
N SER A 149 6.17 -2.65 17.11
CA SER A 149 5.52 -2.81 15.81
C SER A 149 4.03 -3.14 15.95
N LEU A 150 3.68 -4.07 16.85
CA LEU A 150 2.27 -4.42 17.14
C LEU A 150 1.52 -3.26 17.77
N GLU A 151 2.09 -2.64 18.79
CA GLU A 151 1.46 -1.52 19.52
C GLU A 151 1.18 -0.34 18.57
N LYS A 152 2.17 0.02 17.76
CA LYS A 152 2.09 1.17 16.84
C LYS A 152 1.55 0.80 15.47
N ARG A 153 1.21 -0.47 15.22
CA ARG A 153 0.68 -0.96 13.93
C ARG A 153 1.46 -0.42 12.73
N SER A 154 2.79 -0.45 12.88
CA SER A 154 3.76 0.06 11.92
C SER A 154 4.79 -1.01 11.63
N LEU A 155 5.15 -1.20 10.38
CA LEU A 155 6.09 -2.22 9.92
C LEU A 155 7.23 -1.60 9.12
N PRO A 156 8.48 -1.83 9.48
CA PRO A 156 9.59 -1.57 8.57
C PRO A 156 9.55 -2.62 7.44
N LEU A 157 9.39 -2.18 6.18
CA LEU A 157 9.16 -3.08 5.04
C LEU A 157 10.42 -3.34 4.24
N VAL A 158 11.19 -2.29 3.93
CA VAL A 158 12.39 -2.39 3.11
C VAL A 158 13.38 -1.28 3.42
N ILE A 159 14.67 -1.62 3.33
CA ILE A 159 15.78 -0.67 3.35
C ILE A 159 16.43 -0.67 1.96
N LYS A 160 16.48 0.49 1.30
CA LYS A 160 17.14 0.66 0.01
C LYS A 160 17.77 2.04 -0.08
N ASN A 161 19.06 2.10 -0.39
CA ASN A 161 19.80 3.37 -0.55
C ASN A 161 19.55 4.35 0.60
N ASN A 162 19.75 3.91 1.84
CA ASN A 162 19.50 4.66 3.07
C ASN A 162 18.04 5.17 3.23
N THR A 163 17.12 4.67 2.41
CA THR A 163 15.70 4.93 2.57
C THR A 163 15.04 3.73 3.23
N LEU A 164 14.34 3.97 4.33
CA LEU A 164 13.57 2.98 5.06
C LEU A 164 12.08 3.25 4.83
N LEU A 165 11.41 2.28 4.19
CA LEU A 165 9.99 2.34 3.93
C LEU A 165 9.20 1.63 5.03
N PHE A 166 8.21 2.33 5.59
CA PHE A 166 7.28 1.78 6.57
C PHE A 166 5.90 1.56 5.98
N GLY A 167 5.28 0.43 6.33
CA GLY A 167 3.84 0.21 6.21
C GLY A 167 3.13 0.65 7.49
N ILE A 168 2.11 1.48 7.36
CA ILE A 168 1.30 1.98 8.49
C ILE A 168 -0.17 1.73 8.22
N THR A 169 -0.96 1.49 9.26
CA THR A 169 -2.40 1.23 9.13
C THR A 169 -3.27 2.45 9.38
N ASP A 170 -2.74 3.43 10.11
CA ASP A 170 -3.44 4.66 10.52
C ASP A 170 -2.55 5.89 10.38
N PRO A 171 -3.14 7.07 10.09
CA PRO A 171 -2.37 8.32 9.98
C PRO A 171 -1.66 8.72 11.28
N GLU A 172 -2.22 8.39 12.44
CA GLU A 172 -1.62 8.70 13.75
C GLU A 172 -0.23 8.08 13.91
N ASN A 173 0.04 6.98 13.20
CA ASN A 173 1.33 6.30 13.21
C ASN A 173 2.45 7.14 12.58
N ILE A 174 2.11 8.17 11.80
CA ILE A 174 3.10 9.08 11.19
C ILE A 174 3.88 9.84 12.28
N LEU A 175 3.22 10.24 13.36
CA LEU A 175 3.89 10.90 14.49
C LEU A 175 4.89 9.98 15.19
N PHE A 176 4.60 8.71 15.27
CA PHE A 176 5.52 7.71 15.76
C PHE A 176 6.73 7.55 14.84
N LEU A 177 6.51 7.49 13.53
CA LEU A 177 7.59 7.40 12.55
C LEU A 177 8.54 8.60 12.61
N GLN A 178 8.01 9.80 12.83
CA GLN A 178 8.85 10.99 12.99
C GLN A 178 9.79 10.87 14.20
N LYS A 179 9.25 10.46 15.36
CA LYS A 179 10.07 10.22 16.56
C LYS A 179 11.10 9.10 16.35
N LEU A 180 10.76 8.09 15.56
CA LEU A 180 11.66 7.01 15.24
C LEU A 180 12.76 7.47 14.28
N ASN A 181 12.44 8.35 13.34
CA ASN A 181 13.40 8.95 12.41
C ASN A 181 14.50 9.72 13.15
N ASP A 182 14.16 10.42 14.23
CA ASP A 182 15.14 11.15 15.05
C ASP A 182 16.18 10.21 15.72
N ARG A 183 15.80 8.95 15.95
CA ARG A 183 16.68 7.92 16.53
C ARG A 183 17.59 7.24 15.49
N PHE A 184 17.24 7.32 14.22
CA PHE A 184 17.95 6.68 13.11
C PHE A 184 18.25 7.68 11.98
N PRO A 185 19.06 8.73 12.24
CA PRO A 185 19.31 9.82 11.30
C PRO A 185 20.03 9.37 10.02
N GLN A 186 20.64 8.17 10.02
CA GLN A 186 21.26 7.57 8.84
C GLN A 186 20.25 7.13 7.77
N TYR A 187 18.96 7.01 8.12
CA TYR A 187 17.91 6.61 7.18
C TYR A 187 16.98 7.77 6.86
N ARG A 188 16.55 7.85 5.60
CA ARG A 188 15.43 8.68 5.19
C ARG A 188 14.15 7.86 5.32
N PHE A 189 13.24 8.24 6.18
CA PHE A 189 11.98 7.52 6.38
C PHE A 189 10.95 7.90 5.31
N LYS A 190 10.29 6.89 4.78
CA LYS A 190 9.09 6.99 3.93
C LYS A 190 7.99 6.11 4.50
N ALA A 191 6.75 6.50 4.29
CA ALA A 191 5.59 5.72 4.71
C ALA A 191 4.68 5.37 3.54
N MET A 192 3.95 4.27 3.68
CA MET A 192 2.81 3.91 2.86
C MET A 192 1.70 3.36 3.76
N PHE A 193 0.46 3.69 3.44
CA PHE A 193 -0.66 3.03 4.10
C PHE A 193 -0.84 1.63 3.57
N ILE A 194 -1.12 0.70 4.48
CA ILE A 194 -1.34 -0.72 4.16
C ILE A 194 -2.62 -1.22 4.82
N PRO A 195 -3.33 -2.19 4.23
CA PRO A 195 -4.44 -2.87 4.89
C PRO A 195 -4.00 -3.55 6.19
N PHE A 196 -4.88 -3.62 7.19
CA PHE A 196 -4.57 -4.28 8.46
C PHE A 196 -4.30 -5.79 8.28
N SER A 197 -4.97 -6.45 7.35
CA SER A 197 -4.69 -7.85 6.99
C SER A 197 -3.24 -8.01 6.49
N GLY A 198 -2.80 -7.09 5.64
CA GLY A 198 -1.41 -7.04 5.18
C GLY A 198 -0.43 -6.79 6.32
N PHE A 199 -0.73 -5.84 7.22
CA PHE A 199 0.06 -5.60 8.42
C PHE A 199 0.23 -6.88 9.24
N THR A 200 -0.86 -7.55 9.57
CA THR A 200 -0.85 -8.76 10.40
C THR A 200 -0.02 -9.87 9.76
N TRP A 201 -0.12 -10.02 8.45
CA TRP A 201 0.61 -11.04 7.71
C TRP A 201 2.12 -10.75 7.66
N PHE A 202 2.52 -9.55 7.23
CA PHE A 202 3.93 -9.16 7.16
C PHE A 202 4.60 -9.06 8.52
N HIS A 203 3.86 -8.67 9.56
CA HIS A 203 4.36 -8.68 10.92
C HIS A 203 4.86 -10.08 11.31
N ARG A 204 4.11 -11.13 11.00
CA ARG A 204 4.54 -12.52 11.24
C ARG A 204 5.78 -12.88 10.44
N ILE A 205 5.81 -12.53 9.16
CA ILE A 205 6.99 -12.82 8.32
C ILE A 205 8.25 -12.14 8.88
N ILE A 206 8.16 -10.88 9.23
CA ILE A 206 9.31 -10.09 9.70
C ILE A 206 9.79 -10.58 11.06
N TYR A 207 8.90 -10.83 12.00
CA TYR A 207 9.28 -11.09 13.40
C TYR A 207 9.31 -12.57 13.77
N ASP A 208 8.45 -13.40 13.18
CA ASP A 208 8.35 -14.83 13.52
C ASP A 208 9.02 -15.73 12.47
N GLY A 209 9.33 -15.20 11.30
CA GLY A 209 9.86 -15.95 10.16
C GLY A 209 8.77 -16.69 9.38
N LEU A 210 9.09 -17.09 8.15
CA LEU A 210 8.15 -17.77 7.25
C LEU A 210 7.61 -19.11 7.81
N GLY A 211 8.35 -19.74 8.75
CA GLY A 211 7.95 -21.00 9.38
C GLY A 211 6.88 -20.88 10.48
N ALA A 212 6.58 -19.65 10.94
CA ALA A 212 5.65 -19.42 12.07
C ALA A 212 4.20 -19.17 11.65
N LEU A 213 3.81 -19.53 10.44
CA LEU A 213 2.42 -19.42 9.99
C LEU A 213 1.54 -20.42 10.78
N PRO A 214 0.58 -19.95 11.58
CA PRO A 214 -0.29 -20.88 12.31
C PRO A 214 -1.18 -21.64 11.34
N ALA A 215 -1.26 -22.95 11.53
CA ALA A 215 -2.10 -23.87 10.77
C ALA A 215 -3.62 -23.64 10.92
N LYS A 216 -4.08 -22.58 11.57
CA LYS A 216 -5.49 -22.32 11.87
C LYS A 216 -5.92 -20.88 11.59
N LYS A 217 -6.40 -20.66 10.48
CA LYS A 217 -7.21 -19.74 9.68
C LYS A 217 -6.40 -19.27 8.47
N PRO A 218 -6.77 -19.69 7.27
CA PRO A 218 -6.14 -19.17 6.08
C PRO A 218 -6.37 -17.64 6.03
N PRO A 219 -5.36 -16.84 5.62
CA PRO A 219 -5.60 -15.46 5.27
C PRO A 219 -6.73 -15.39 4.26
N ASP A 220 -7.45 -14.26 4.22
CA ASP A 220 -8.47 -14.07 3.18
C ASP A 220 -7.78 -14.08 1.80
N LEU A 221 -7.74 -15.26 1.21
CA LEU A 221 -7.11 -15.50 -0.10
C LEU A 221 -8.00 -15.02 -1.25
N SER A 222 -9.19 -14.50 -0.96
CA SER A 222 -10.16 -14.11 -1.98
C SER A 222 -9.60 -13.10 -2.97
N LEU A 223 -8.78 -12.15 -2.52
CA LEU A 223 -8.14 -11.16 -3.40
C LEU A 223 -7.10 -11.78 -4.34
N LEU A 224 -6.39 -12.81 -3.91
CA LEU A 224 -5.42 -13.51 -4.73
C LEU A 224 -6.12 -14.50 -5.67
N LEU A 225 -7.15 -15.20 -5.18
CA LEU A 225 -7.92 -16.17 -5.95
C LEU A 225 -8.88 -15.52 -6.95
N ASN A 226 -9.41 -14.33 -6.67
CA ASN A 226 -10.27 -13.57 -7.59
C ASN A 226 -9.48 -12.81 -8.66
N PHE A 227 -8.15 -12.95 -8.67
CA PHE A 227 -7.32 -12.32 -9.69
C PHE A 227 -7.51 -13.05 -11.02
N LYS A 228 -7.80 -12.26 -12.04
CA LYS A 228 -7.92 -12.69 -13.42
C LYS A 228 -7.10 -11.76 -14.29
N ILE A 229 -6.40 -12.33 -15.25
CA ILE A 229 -5.60 -11.56 -16.20
C ILE A 229 -5.77 -12.15 -17.60
N SER A 230 -6.10 -11.29 -18.53
CA SER A 230 -6.20 -11.65 -19.94
C SER A 230 -4.86 -11.39 -20.62
N ILE A 231 -4.36 -12.38 -21.37
CA ILE A 231 -3.07 -12.33 -22.05
C ILE A 231 -3.30 -12.66 -23.51
N GLN A 232 -2.86 -11.76 -24.41
CA GLN A 232 -2.91 -11.97 -25.86
C GLN A 232 -1.61 -12.56 -26.39
N ASP A 233 -0.48 -12.10 -25.87
CA ASP A 233 0.85 -12.57 -26.27
C ASP A 233 1.77 -12.63 -25.05
N PRO A 234 1.94 -13.80 -24.42
CA PRO A 234 2.73 -13.93 -23.19
C PRO A 234 4.22 -13.59 -23.36
N GLU A 235 4.75 -13.61 -24.58
CA GLU A 235 6.13 -13.24 -24.86
C GLU A 235 6.33 -11.72 -24.90
N LYS A 236 5.29 -10.96 -25.26
CA LYS A 236 5.29 -9.48 -25.24
C LYS A 236 4.78 -8.91 -23.91
N GLU A 237 3.84 -9.61 -23.30
CA GLU A 237 3.18 -9.19 -22.05
C GLU A 237 3.83 -9.81 -20.81
N THR A 238 5.18 -9.82 -20.77
CA THR A 238 5.98 -10.42 -19.69
C THR A 238 5.59 -9.90 -18.29
N GLU A 239 5.26 -8.63 -18.16
CA GLU A 239 4.80 -8.05 -16.88
C GLU A 239 3.48 -8.64 -16.40
N ALA A 240 2.57 -8.96 -17.32
CA ALA A 240 1.30 -9.62 -17.01
C ALA A 240 1.55 -11.04 -16.46
N VAL A 241 2.43 -11.80 -17.13
CA VAL A 241 2.81 -13.14 -16.69
C VAL A 241 3.57 -13.12 -15.35
N LEU A 242 4.48 -12.17 -15.14
CA LEU A 242 5.17 -11.97 -13.87
C LEU A 242 4.20 -11.59 -12.74
N SER A 243 3.19 -10.78 -13.02
CA SER A 243 2.14 -10.44 -12.06
C SER A 243 1.33 -11.66 -11.63
N LEU A 244 1.02 -12.56 -12.56
CA LEU A 244 0.37 -13.84 -12.27
C LEU A 244 1.28 -14.77 -11.46
N TYR A 245 2.56 -14.87 -11.83
CA TYR A 245 3.57 -15.66 -11.11
C TYR A 245 3.73 -15.21 -9.65
N ARG A 246 3.88 -13.92 -9.41
CA ARG A 246 4.00 -13.36 -8.06
C ARG A 246 2.81 -13.74 -7.17
N ARG A 247 1.59 -13.72 -7.72
CA ARG A 247 0.39 -14.14 -6.98
C ARG A 247 0.33 -15.65 -6.76
N TYR A 248 0.73 -16.42 -7.75
CA TYR A 248 0.85 -17.88 -7.63
C TYR A 248 1.83 -18.25 -6.51
N GLU A 249 3.00 -17.66 -6.50
CA GLU A 249 4.01 -17.85 -5.44
C GLU A 249 3.48 -17.43 -4.06
N GLN A 250 2.81 -16.30 -3.97
CA GLN A 250 2.18 -15.85 -2.71
C GLN A 250 1.15 -16.86 -2.20
N LEU A 251 0.28 -17.35 -3.08
CA LEU A 251 -0.71 -18.36 -2.72
C LEU A 251 -0.02 -19.66 -2.29
N ARG A 252 1.01 -20.10 -3.00
CA ARG A 252 1.77 -21.29 -2.67
C ARG A 252 2.44 -21.19 -1.30
N ILE A 253 3.11 -20.08 -1.03
CA ILE A 253 3.73 -19.81 0.28
C ILE A 253 2.68 -19.78 1.41
N LEU A 254 1.49 -19.27 1.14
CA LEU A 254 0.40 -19.17 2.11
C LEU A 254 -0.33 -20.51 2.37
N THR A 255 -0.28 -21.44 1.43
CA THR A 255 -1.11 -22.65 1.45
C THR A 255 -0.30 -23.95 1.51
N GLU A 256 0.94 -23.91 1.07
CA GLU A 256 1.82 -25.07 0.98
C GLU A 256 3.12 -24.82 1.76
N HIS A 257 3.84 -25.88 2.09
CA HIS A 257 5.18 -25.75 2.66
C HIS A 257 6.10 -25.22 1.55
N PRO A 258 6.90 -24.18 1.80
CA PRO A 258 7.75 -23.58 0.77
C PRO A 258 8.79 -24.60 0.29
N GLY A 259 8.62 -25.04 -0.94
CA GLY A 259 9.67 -25.72 -1.68
C GLY A 259 10.77 -24.71 -2.00
N SER A 260 12.03 -25.06 -1.72
CA SER A 260 13.19 -24.22 -2.02
C SER A 260 13.49 -24.22 -3.53
N GLY A 261 12.92 -23.28 -4.28
CA GLY A 261 13.24 -23.11 -5.72
C GLY A 261 12.67 -21.82 -6.27
N ASN A 262 13.40 -21.14 -7.14
CA ASN A 262 12.87 -20.08 -7.97
C ASN A 262 12.30 -20.70 -9.25
N PHE A 263 10.99 -20.85 -9.32
CA PHE A 263 10.28 -21.47 -10.44
C PHE A 263 9.79 -20.46 -11.48
N GLU A 264 10.28 -19.22 -11.46
CA GLU A 264 9.80 -18.16 -12.37
C GLU A 264 9.93 -18.55 -13.83
N LYS A 265 11.10 -19.06 -14.21
CA LYS A 265 11.36 -19.48 -15.61
C LYS A 265 10.45 -20.61 -16.05
N GLU A 266 10.29 -21.63 -15.21
CA GLU A 266 9.42 -22.78 -15.46
C GLU A 266 7.95 -22.37 -15.57
N PHE A 267 7.53 -21.43 -14.72
CA PHE A 267 6.18 -20.87 -14.77
C PHE A 267 5.93 -20.07 -16.05
N MET A 268 6.90 -19.26 -16.49
CA MET A 268 6.82 -18.53 -17.74
C MET A 268 6.69 -19.49 -18.94
N GLU A 269 7.53 -20.51 -18.99
CA GLU A 269 7.47 -21.54 -20.05
C GLU A 269 6.11 -22.29 -20.04
N PHE A 270 5.59 -22.59 -18.84
CA PHE A 270 4.28 -23.20 -18.66
C PHE A 270 3.15 -22.32 -19.23
N ILE A 271 3.13 -21.01 -18.91
CA ILE A 271 2.12 -20.09 -19.43
C ILE A 271 2.19 -19.96 -20.94
N VAL A 272 3.39 -19.80 -21.52
CA VAL A 272 3.60 -19.72 -22.97
C VAL A 272 3.08 -20.98 -23.67
N PHE A 273 3.43 -22.16 -23.15
CA PHE A 273 3.01 -23.44 -23.72
C PHE A 273 1.48 -23.59 -23.71
N HIS A 274 0.84 -23.36 -22.56
CA HIS A 274 -0.61 -23.51 -22.43
C HIS A 274 -1.38 -22.43 -23.20
N HIS A 275 -0.89 -21.20 -23.24
CA HIS A 275 -1.49 -20.14 -24.05
C HIS A 275 -1.52 -20.54 -25.52
N ARG A 276 -0.40 -20.98 -26.10
CA ARG A 276 -0.33 -21.41 -27.50
C ARG A 276 -1.28 -22.60 -27.81
N ALA A 277 -1.31 -23.58 -26.91
CA ALA A 277 -2.17 -24.75 -27.07
C ALA A 277 -3.66 -24.37 -27.05
N LEU A 278 -4.08 -23.50 -26.16
CA LEU A 278 -5.47 -23.06 -26.04
C LEU A 278 -5.87 -22.12 -27.19
N THR A 279 -5.01 -21.19 -27.59
CA THR A 279 -5.24 -20.31 -28.74
C THR A 279 -5.44 -21.12 -30.03
N ALA A 280 -4.60 -22.11 -30.26
CA ALA A 280 -4.74 -22.99 -31.44
C ALA A 280 -6.02 -23.82 -31.38
N LYS A 281 -6.39 -24.37 -30.22
CA LYS A 281 -7.56 -25.24 -30.05
C LYS A 281 -8.89 -24.50 -30.19
N TYR A 282 -8.97 -23.28 -29.58
CA TYR A 282 -10.23 -22.53 -29.47
C TYR A 282 -10.31 -21.33 -30.42
N GLN A 283 -9.26 -21.07 -31.21
CA GLN A 283 -9.16 -19.94 -32.15
C GLN A 283 -9.43 -18.58 -31.42
N SER A 284 -9.10 -18.51 -30.13
CA SER A 284 -9.27 -17.32 -29.33
C SER A 284 -8.06 -16.40 -29.49
N ARG A 285 -8.30 -15.07 -29.48
CA ARG A 285 -7.22 -14.05 -29.53
C ARG A 285 -6.58 -13.79 -28.17
N SER A 286 -7.25 -14.19 -27.12
CA SER A 286 -6.83 -13.90 -25.74
C SER A 286 -7.23 -15.05 -24.81
N ILE A 287 -6.38 -15.33 -23.83
CA ILE A 287 -6.63 -16.34 -22.80
C ILE A 287 -6.66 -15.66 -21.44
N GLU A 288 -7.78 -15.79 -20.72
CA GLU A 288 -7.90 -15.36 -19.33
C GLU A 288 -7.26 -16.41 -18.40
N PHE A 289 -6.28 -16.01 -17.62
CA PHE A 289 -5.67 -16.83 -16.58
C PHE A 289 -6.17 -16.40 -15.20
N SER A 290 -6.45 -17.38 -14.34
CA SER A 290 -6.83 -17.20 -12.95
C SER A 290 -6.17 -18.26 -12.06
N LEU A 291 -6.20 -18.00 -10.74
CA LEU A 291 -5.65 -18.92 -9.76
C LEU A 291 -6.79 -19.59 -8.98
N GLN A 292 -6.71 -20.88 -8.78
CA GLN A 292 -7.65 -21.64 -7.97
C GLN A 292 -6.88 -22.46 -6.94
N ARG A 293 -7.48 -22.61 -5.77
CA ARG A 293 -7.00 -23.52 -4.72
C ARG A 293 -7.91 -24.71 -4.62
N ASP A 294 -7.33 -25.90 -4.55
CA ASP A 294 -8.02 -27.14 -4.17
C ASP A 294 -7.24 -27.86 -3.04
N GLU A 295 -7.64 -29.08 -2.74
CA GLU A 295 -7.01 -29.91 -1.69
C GLU A 295 -5.57 -30.31 -2.02
N THR A 296 -5.18 -30.24 -3.30
CA THR A 296 -3.85 -30.63 -3.78
C THR A 296 -2.88 -29.45 -3.93
N GLY A 297 -3.37 -28.20 -3.77
CA GLY A 297 -2.54 -27.01 -3.84
C GLY A 297 -3.13 -25.89 -4.70
N VAL A 298 -2.26 -25.01 -5.18
CA VAL A 298 -2.61 -23.87 -6.05
C VAL A 298 -2.46 -24.26 -7.52
N LYS A 299 -3.50 -24.04 -8.30
CA LYS A 299 -3.56 -24.33 -9.74
C LYS A 299 -3.76 -23.06 -10.55
N VAL A 300 -3.14 -23.01 -11.70
CA VAL A 300 -3.43 -22.01 -12.75
C VAL A 300 -4.54 -22.55 -13.63
N ILE A 301 -5.61 -21.79 -13.78
CA ILE A 301 -6.73 -22.10 -14.68
C ILE A 301 -6.70 -21.11 -15.83
N ALA A 302 -6.96 -21.61 -17.04
CA ALA A 302 -6.97 -20.80 -18.23
C ALA A 302 -8.28 -20.99 -18.99
N PHE A 303 -8.90 -19.89 -19.42
CA PHE A 303 -10.13 -19.86 -20.19
C PHE A 303 -9.94 -19.07 -21.48
N PRO A 304 -10.36 -19.59 -22.64
CA PRO A 304 -10.37 -18.81 -23.87
C PRO A 304 -11.43 -17.71 -23.75
N GLU A 305 -11.05 -16.46 -24.02
CA GLU A 305 -12.01 -15.38 -24.19
C GLU A 305 -12.71 -15.50 -25.54
N LYS A 306 -14.03 -15.29 -25.54
CA LYS A 306 -14.86 -15.39 -26.76
C LYS A 306 -14.69 -14.19 -27.67
#